data_98246cfbe679842025c605a08394c0aa
#
_entry.id   98246cfbe679842025c605a08394c0aa
#
_cell.length_a   1.000
_cell.length_b   1.000
_cell.length_c   1.000
_cell.angle_alpha   90.00
_cell.angle_beta   90.00
_cell.angle_gamma   90.00
#
_symmetry.space_group_name_H-M   'P 1'
#
loop_
_entity.id
_entity.type
_entity.pdbx_description
1 polymer ?
#
loop_
_entity_poly.entity_id
_entity_poly.type
_entity_poly.pdbx_seq_one_letter_code
_entity_poly.pdbx_strand_id
1 'polypeptide(L)'
;YLTEDIDLTDTIKIAAGSDVKICLNGKSISGHYVENRGTLTLNNCNAANGKLNNYYCGYGNSVLYGNAVISGTNISLIDGNSRISGCVFDNYIRFLDNTLITGGTFNQGAETFDSCIIAGGYFSEAISVYNPNEKFIKGGYFKTKPYHGYIADGYVITDSGDTNYPYRVVMPHTCNGVTYDKPLDSSFKGGYLASGNYYLTEDIDLTDTIKIAAGSDVKICLNGKSISEYYVNNYGTLTLNNCNAANGKLNNYYHGYNDSVLYGNAVINTTVFSSTEGTSKISGCIFDHKFVCAENSEITGGTFNQMVVVHDHGVITGGYFGGTVANGTVGKFIKGGYFKTKPDDNLIADGYAITASGNSNYPYKVVATHSCNGVTYDKPLDSSFKGGTLASGNYYLTEDIDLTDTIKIAAGS
;
A
#
# COMPACT_ATOMS: atom_id res chain seq x y z
N TYR A 1 -10.77 -36.14 -17.56
CA TYR A 1 -10.50 -36.53 -16.18
C TYR A 1 -10.21 -38.01 -16.07
N LEU A 2 -9.46 -38.39 -15.02
CA LEU A 2 -9.17 -39.80 -14.76
C LEU A 2 -10.30 -40.46 -13.98
N THR A 3 -10.61 -41.69 -14.33
CA THR A 3 -11.56 -42.56 -13.63
C THR A 3 -10.87 -43.61 -12.75
N GLU A 4 -9.62 -43.92 -13.06
CA GLU A 4 -8.77 -44.89 -12.36
C GLU A 4 -7.31 -44.45 -12.42
N ASP A 5 -6.44 -45.08 -11.64
CA ASP A 5 -4.99 -44.89 -11.75
C ASP A 5 -4.49 -45.46 -13.08
N ILE A 6 -3.56 -44.75 -13.70
CA ILE A 6 -2.98 -45.10 -15.00
C ILE A 6 -1.51 -45.42 -14.83
N ASP A 7 -1.10 -46.60 -15.27
CA ASP A 7 0.29 -46.96 -15.43
C ASP A 7 0.65 -46.90 -16.91
N LEU A 8 1.45 -45.90 -17.28
CA LEU A 8 1.79 -45.65 -18.69
C LEU A 8 2.82 -46.63 -19.20
N THR A 9 2.59 -47.13 -20.40
CA THR A 9 3.53 -47.96 -21.15
C THR A 9 4.36 -47.14 -22.14
N ASP A 10 4.01 -45.86 -22.34
CA ASP A 10 4.75 -44.89 -23.18
C ASP A 10 4.55 -43.46 -22.65
N THR A 11 5.39 -42.54 -23.06
CA THR A 11 5.37 -41.14 -22.68
C THR A 11 4.12 -40.43 -23.19
N ILE A 12 3.47 -39.66 -22.32
CA ILE A 12 2.46 -38.70 -22.76
C ILE A 12 3.15 -37.53 -23.44
N LYS A 13 2.80 -37.28 -24.70
CA LYS A 13 3.36 -36.19 -25.50
C LYS A 13 2.30 -35.15 -25.84
N ILE A 14 2.52 -33.93 -25.42
CA ILE A 14 1.71 -32.78 -25.78
C ILE A 14 2.39 -32.05 -26.91
N ALA A 15 1.75 -32.04 -28.07
CA ALA A 15 2.32 -31.44 -29.28
C ALA A 15 2.41 -29.91 -29.19
N ALA A 16 3.34 -29.31 -29.93
CA ALA A 16 3.44 -27.86 -30.03
C ALA A 16 2.14 -27.24 -30.55
N GLY A 17 1.68 -26.16 -29.94
CA GLY A 17 0.42 -25.47 -30.25
C GLY A 17 -0.84 -26.14 -29.73
N SER A 18 -0.75 -27.32 -29.08
CA SER A 18 -1.89 -27.94 -28.39
C SER A 18 -2.19 -27.31 -27.06
N ASP A 19 -3.49 -27.25 -26.66
CA ASP A 19 -3.98 -26.91 -25.32
C ASP A 19 -4.67 -28.16 -24.75
N VAL A 20 -4.03 -28.78 -23.77
CA VAL A 20 -4.49 -30.03 -23.14
C VAL A 20 -4.78 -29.80 -21.67
N LYS A 21 -5.95 -30.25 -21.20
CA LYS A 21 -6.38 -30.15 -19.80
C LYS A 21 -6.63 -31.54 -19.24
N ILE A 22 -5.90 -31.89 -18.19
CA ILE A 22 -6.03 -33.16 -17.47
C ILE A 22 -6.43 -32.86 -16.02
N CYS A 23 -7.53 -33.45 -15.57
CA CYS A 23 -7.85 -33.51 -14.15
C CYS A 23 -7.55 -34.91 -13.64
N LEU A 24 -6.67 -35.01 -12.65
CA LEU A 24 -6.33 -36.29 -12.01
C LEU A 24 -7.48 -36.89 -11.21
N ASN A 25 -8.40 -36.03 -10.71
CA ASN A 25 -9.61 -36.48 -9.98
C ASN A 25 -9.29 -37.44 -8.82
N GLY A 26 -8.18 -37.21 -8.11
CA GLY A 26 -7.70 -38.08 -7.02
C GLY A 26 -6.98 -39.32 -7.49
N LYS A 27 -6.77 -39.53 -8.78
CA LYS A 27 -6.08 -40.66 -9.39
C LYS A 27 -4.65 -40.29 -9.78
N SER A 28 -3.78 -41.27 -9.91
CA SER A 28 -2.39 -41.07 -10.22
C SER A 28 -2.06 -41.56 -11.64
N ILE A 29 -1.05 -40.91 -12.21
CA ILE A 29 -0.38 -41.36 -13.44
C ILE A 29 1.02 -41.79 -13.05
N SER A 30 1.41 -43.01 -13.39
CA SER A 30 2.72 -43.60 -13.16
C SER A 30 3.30 -44.22 -14.44
N GLY A 31 4.48 -44.85 -14.36
CA GLY A 31 5.15 -45.48 -15.47
C GLY A 31 6.09 -44.53 -16.23
N HIS A 32 5.66 -44.01 -17.36
CA HIS A 32 6.43 -43.09 -18.16
C HIS A 32 6.17 -41.62 -17.77
N TYR A 33 6.88 -40.66 -18.39
CA TYR A 33 6.82 -39.25 -18.04
C TYR A 33 5.91 -38.46 -19.01
N VAL A 34 5.75 -37.16 -18.69
CA VAL A 34 5.02 -36.23 -19.56
C VAL A 34 6.02 -35.33 -20.28
N GLU A 35 6.00 -35.33 -21.61
CA GLU A 35 6.72 -34.41 -22.49
C GLU A 35 5.73 -33.36 -23.01
N ASN A 36 5.95 -32.11 -22.66
CA ASN A 36 5.09 -31.00 -23.05
C ASN A 36 5.85 -30.05 -24.01
N ARG A 37 5.29 -29.83 -25.22
CA ARG A 37 5.72 -28.80 -26.17
C ARG A 37 4.61 -27.79 -26.48
N GLY A 38 3.43 -27.94 -25.85
CA GLY A 38 2.27 -27.07 -25.97
C GLY A 38 1.86 -26.45 -24.63
N THR A 39 0.58 -26.28 -24.42
CA THR A 39 0.01 -25.84 -23.14
C THR A 39 -0.63 -27.04 -22.44
N LEU A 40 -0.21 -27.33 -21.21
CA LEU A 40 -0.78 -28.33 -20.33
C LEU A 40 -1.35 -27.67 -19.08
N THR A 41 -2.62 -27.93 -18.78
CA THR A 41 -3.21 -27.67 -17.47
C THR A 41 -3.39 -28.99 -16.73
N LEU A 42 -2.62 -29.21 -15.69
CA LEU A 42 -2.66 -30.45 -14.90
C LEU A 42 -3.25 -30.14 -13.50
N ASN A 43 -4.51 -30.49 -13.32
CA ASN A 43 -5.24 -30.25 -12.09
C ASN A 43 -5.50 -31.52 -11.30
N ASN A 44 -5.66 -31.38 -9.98
CA ASN A 44 -6.21 -32.39 -9.11
C ASN A 44 -7.32 -31.79 -8.26
N CYS A 45 -8.56 -32.20 -8.49
CA CYS A 45 -9.75 -31.70 -7.78
C CYS A 45 -9.91 -32.34 -6.38
N ASN A 46 -9.23 -33.45 -6.12
CA ASN A 46 -9.21 -34.13 -4.82
C ASN A 46 -7.81 -34.10 -4.23
N ALA A 47 -7.57 -33.12 -3.35
CA ALA A 47 -6.23 -32.81 -2.82
C ALA A 47 -5.57 -33.96 -2.01
N ALA A 48 -6.34 -34.90 -1.51
CA ALA A 48 -5.81 -35.97 -0.63
C ALA A 48 -5.02 -37.05 -1.38
N ASN A 49 -5.33 -37.29 -2.66
CA ASN A 49 -4.75 -38.37 -3.46
C ASN A 49 -4.65 -37.95 -4.92
N GLY A 50 -3.77 -38.56 -5.64
CA GLY A 50 -3.60 -38.33 -7.09
C GLY A 50 -2.41 -37.42 -7.43
N LYS A 51 -1.44 -38.02 -8.09
CA LYS A 51 -0.19 -37.38 -8.45
C LYS A 51 0.25 -37.82 -9.85
N LEU A 52 1.03 -37.00 -10.51
CA LEU A 52 1.92 -37.49 -11.54
C LEU A 52 3.15 -38.10 -10.84
N ASN A 53 3.16 -39.42 -10.67
CA ASN A 53 4.24 -40.18 -10.02
C ASN A 53 5.42 -40.39 -10.95
N ASN A 54 5.72 -39.38 -11.76
CA ASN A 54 6.87 -39.36 -12.66
C ASN A 54 7.34 -37.92 -12.87
N TYR A 55 8.38 -37.75 -13.65
CA TYR A 55 8.91 -36.41 -13.92
C TYR A 55 8.18 -35.77 -15.11
N TYR A 56 8.31 -34.47 -15.19
CA TYR A 56 7.74 -33.62 -16.25
C TYR A 56 8.89 -33.00 -17.04
N CYS A 57 8.75 -32.99 -18.36
CA CYS A 57 9.64 -32.29 -19.29
C CYS A 57 8.87 -31.27 -20.11
N GLY A 58 9.24 -30.01 -19.99
CA GLY A 58 8.75 -28.93 -20.84
C GLY A 58 9.81 -28.48 -21.83
N TYR A 59 9.45 -28.32 -23.08
CA TYR A 59 10.38 -27.95 -24.16
C TYR A 59 9.83 -26.84 -25.05
N GLY A 60 10.73 -26.03 -25.58
CA GLY A 60 10.43 -25.01 -26.58
C GLY A 60 9.59 -23.86 -25.97
N ASN A 61 8.36 -23.70 -26.43
CA ASN A 61 7.43 -22.69 -25.91
C ASN A 61 6.34 -23.33 -25.02
N SER A 62 6.67 -24.38 -24.28
CA SER A 62 5.69 -25.08 -23.46
C SER A 62 5.20 -24.25 -22.27
N VAL A 63 3.94 -24.44 -21.87
CA VAL A 63 3.37 -23.82 -20.68
C VAL A 63 2.76 -24.88 -19.80
N LEU A 64 3.03 -24.80 -18.49
CA LEU A 64 2.42 -25.66 -17.48
C LEU A 64 1.61 -24.82 -16.50
N TYR A 65 0.32 -25.16 -16.37
CA TYR A 65 -0.60 -24.62 -15.40
C TYR A 65 -1.13 -25.74 -14.48
N GLY A 66 -1.80 -25.34 -13.41
CA GLY A 66 -2.59 -26.23 -12.57
C GLY A 66 -2.09 -26.32 -11.14
N ASN A 67 -2.63 -27.29 -10.41
CA ASN A 67 -2.38 -27.49 -8.97
C ASN A 67 -1.98 -28.94 -8.63
N ALA A 68 -1.79 -29.79 -9.62
CA ALA A 68 -1.45 -31.18 -9.35
C ALA A 68 -0.01 -31.32 -8.83
N VAL A 69 0.23 -32.37 -8.07
CA VAL A 69 1.55 -32.72 -7.56
C VAL A 69 2.30 -33.59 -8.59
N ILE A 70 3.55 -33.21 -8.88
CA ILE A 70 4.51 -33.94 -9.71
C ILE A 70 5.57 -34.51 -8.74
N SER A 71 5.63 -35.84 -8.61
CA SER A 71 6.32 -36.50 -7.49
C SER A 71 7.13 -37.71 -7.98
N GLY A 72 7.88 -37.53 -9.06
CA GLY A 72 8.76 -38.56 -9.59
C GLY A 72 10.10 -38.65 -8.83
N THR A 73 10.76 -39.80 -8.95
CA THR A 73 12.14 -40.00 -8.44
C THR A 73 13.20 -39.37 -9.33
N ASN A 74 12.84 -39.06 -10.58
CA ASN A 74 13.72 -38.41 -11.55
C ASN A 74 13.57 -36.89 -11.52
N ILE A 75 14.54 -36.22 -12.10
CA ILE A 75 14.57 -34.75 -12.20
C ILE A 75 13.62 -34.27 -13.27
N SER A 76 12.70 -33.35 -12.91
CA SER A 76 11.91 -32.62 -13.92
C SER A 76 12.81 -31.61 -14.65
N LEU A 77 12.54 -31.45 -15.95
CA LEU A 77 13.36 -30.62 -16.82
C LEU A 77 12.48 -29.61 -17.58
N ILE A 78 12.88 -28.35 -17.54
CA ILE A 78 12.20 -27.27 -18.26
C ILE A 78 13.23 -26.57 -19.12
N ASP A 79 12.98 -26.49 -20.42
CA ASP A 79 13.95 -26.02 -21.41
C ASP A 79 13.31 -25.10 -22.46
N GLY A 80 14.12 -24.28 -23.09
CA GLY A 80 13.70 -23.28 -24.08
C GLY A 80 12.88 -22.17 -23.49
N ASN A 81 12.03 -21.51 -24.27
CA ASN A 81 11.16 -20.42 -23.81
C ASN A 81 9.94 -20.93 -23.03
N SER A 82 10.12 -21.99 -22.25
CA SER A 82 9.04 -22.62 -21.50
C SER A 82 8.63 -21.81 -20.28
N ARG A 83 7.36 -21.96 -19.88
CA ARG A 83 6.80 -21.23 -18.74
C ARG A 83 6.17 -22.17 -17.72
N ILE A 84 6.49 -21.97 -16.45
CA ILE A 84 5.81 -22.60 -15.31
C ILE A 84 4.97 -21.57 -14.60
N SER A 85 3.67 -21.84 -14.51
CA SER A 85 2.69 -20.95 -13.83
C SER A 85 1.86 -21.69 -12.77
N GLY A 86 2.20 -22.93 -12.43
CA GLY A 86 1.46 -23.73 -11.45
C GLY A 86 2.12 -25.03 -11.12
N CYS A 87 1.33 -25.97 -10.59
CA CYS A 87 1.71 -27.29 -10.08
C CYS A 87 2.65 -27.24 -8.85
N VAL A 88 2.75 -28.37 -8.21
CA VAL A 88 3.63 -28.61 -7.05
C VAL A 88 4.66 -29.66 -7.45
N PHE A 89 5.92 -29.33 -7.32
CA PHE A 89 7.04 -30.22 -7.61
C PHE A 89 7.61 -30.79 -6.31
N ASP A 90 7.36 -32.07 -6.08
CA ASP A 90 7.93 -32.83 -4.97
C ASP A 90 9.24 -33.55 -5.37
N ASN A 91 9.72 -33.32 -6.59
CA ASN A 91 11.00 -33.80 -7.09
C ASN A 91 11.93 -32.62 -7.42
N TYR A 92 13.23 -32.89 -7.56
CA TYR A 92 14.21 -31.92 -8.00
C TYR A 92 13.89 -31.42 -9.43
N ILE A 93 14.10 -30.13 -9.69
CA ILE A 93 13.79 -29.53 -10.99
C ILE A 93 14.97 -28.73 -11.54
N ARG A 94 15.19 -28.80 -12.86
CA ARG A 94 16.14 -27.98 -13.59
C ARG A 94 15.42 -27.06 -14.56
N PHE A 95 15.75 -25.77 -14.46
CA PHE A 95 15.32 -24.76 -15.40
C PHE A 95 16.46 -24.41 -16.33
N LEU A 96 16.32 -24.79 -17.59
CA LEU A 96 17.30 -24.52 -18.63
C LEU A 96 16.92 -23.25 -19.41
N ASP A 97 17.71 -22.90 -20.34
CA ASP A 97 17.70 -21.71 -21.19
C ASP A 97 16.35 -21.00 -21.41
N ASN A 98 16.30 -19.71 -21.05
CA ASN A 98 15.13 -18.82 -21.24
C ASN A 98 13.83 -19.27 -20.53
N THR A 99 13.90 -20.16 -19.55
CA THR A 99 12.73 -20.58 -18.78
C THR A 99 12.19 -19.44 -17.92
N LEU A 100 10.86 -19.25 -17.94
CA LEU A 100 10.15 -18.25 -17.11
C LEU A 100 9.28 -18.95 -16.06
N ILE A 101 9.59 -18.72 -14.78
CA ILE A 101 8.81 -19.21 -13.65
C ILE A 101 7.94 -18.07 -13.14
N THR A 102 6.62 -18.18 -13.26
CA THR A 102 5.66 -17.17 -12.77
C THR A 102 4.79 -17.69 -11.64
N GLY A 103 4.89 -18.98 -11.30
CA GLY A 103 4.13 -19.64 -10.23
C GLY A 103 4.61 -21.06 -10.03
N GLY A 104 3.88 -21.82 -9.21
CA GLY A 104 4.22 -23.18 -8.81
C GLY A 104 4.87 -23.23 -7.44
N THR A 105 4.93 -24.43 -6.84
CA THR A 105 5.57 -24.71 -5.56
C THR A 105 6.67 -25.75 -5.76
N PHE A 106 7.87 -25.47 -5.27
CA PHE A 106 9.07 -26.28 -5.46
C PHE A 106 9.55 -26.75 -4.08
N ASN A 107 9.11 -27.97 -3.71
CA ASN A 107 9.36 -28.55 -2.36
C ASN A 107 10.76 -29.16 -2.21
N GLN A 108 11.38 -29.52 -3.34
CA GLN A 108 12.76 -29.98 -3.39
C GLN A 108 13.66 -28.90 -3.99
N GLY A 109 14.95 -29.17 -4.12
CA GLY A 109 15.88 -28.22 -4.73
C GLY A 109 15.55 -27.89 -6.18
N ALA A 110 15.89 -26.69 -6.59
CA ALA A 110 15.82 -26.21 -7.98
C ALA A 110 17.21 -25.75 -8.42
N GLU A 111 17.53 -26.01 -9.69
CA GLU A 111 18.78 -25.55 -10.31
C GLU A 111 18.41 -24.71 -11.54
N THR A 112 19.04 -23.54 -11.66
CA THR A 112 18.84 -22.63 -12.79
C THR A 112 20.10 -22.57 -13.64
N PHE A 113 19.89 -22.52 -14.94
CA PHE A 113 20.92 -22.32 -15.95
C PHE A 113 20.71 -20.96 -16.65
N ASP A 114 21.47 -20.69 -17.68
CA ASP A 114 21.56 -19.38 -18.34
C ASP A 114 20.19 -18.82 -18.77
N SER A 115 20.00 -17.51 -18.60
CA SER A 115 18.83 -16.74 -19.06
C SER A 115 17.48 -17.13 -18.45
N CYS A 116 17.45 -17.92 -17.35
CA CYS A 116 16.22 -18.20 -16.63
C CYS A 116 15.73 -16.96 -15.86
N ILE A 117 14.42 -16.84 -15.71
CA ILE A 117 13.79 -15.75 -14.92
C ILE A 117 12.82 -16.36 -13.92
N ILE A 118 13.04 -16.06 -12.65
CA ILE A 118 12.07 -16.32 -11.56
C ILE A 118 11.29 -15.04 -11.28
N ALA A 119 10.04 -15.00 -11.72
CA ALA A 119 9.12 -13.88 -11.51
C ALA A 119 8.00 -14.20 -10.50
N GLY A 120 7.94 -15.45 -10.00
CA GLY A 120 6.96 -15.92 -9.02
C GLY A 120 7.26 -17.33 -8.56
N GLY A 121 6.36 -17.94 -7.78
CA GLY A 121 6.48 -19.29 -7.23
C GLY A 121 6.96 -19.33 -5.78
N TYR A 122 6.87 -20.52 -5.17
CA TYR A 122 7.23 -20.80 -3.78
C TYR A 122 8.38 -21.82 -3.74
N PHE A 123 9.49 -21.47 -3.12
CA PHE A 123 10.72 -22.26 -3.07
C PHE A 123 11.04 -22.67 -1.63
N SER A 124 10.88 -23.97 -1.34
CA SER A 124 11.14 -24.51 0.00
C SER A 124 12.64 -24.71 0.31
N GLU A 125 13.45 -24.86 -0.73
CA GLU A 125 14.90 -25.03 -0.61
C GLU A 125 15.66 -23.90 -1.32
N ALA A 126 16.94 -23.79 -1.06
CA ALA A 126 17.81 -22.85 -1.76
C ALA A 126 17.90 -23.21 -3.27
N ILE A 127 17.95 -22.17 -4.09
CA ILE A 127 18.13 -22.33 -5.54
C ILE A 127 19.64 -22.50 -5.82
N SER A 128 20.01 -23.56 -6.50
CA SER A 128 21.33 -23.75 -7.05
C SER A 128 21.43 -23.05 -8.40
N VAL A 129 22.57 -22.44 -8.69
CA VAL A 129 22.77 -21.65 -9.91
C VAL A 129 24.02 -22.12 -10.62
N TYR A 130 23.90 -22.46 -11.89
CA TYR A 130 25.05 -22.90 -12.71
C TYR A 130 25.95 -21.71 -13.05
N ASN A 131 25.36 -20.55 -13.42
CA ASN A 131 26.10 -19.31 -13.69
C ASN A 131 25.89 -18.28 -12.57
N PRO A 132 26.81 -18.14 -11.61
CA PRO A 132 26.61 -17.34 -10.39
C PRO A 132 26.59 -15.81 -10.63
N ASN A 133 26.85 -15.34 -11.83
CA ASN A 133 26.92 -13.91 -12.15
C ASN A 133 25.60 -13.33 -12.71
N GLU A 134 24.57 -14.14 -12.83
CA GLU A 134 23.28 -13.69 -13.37
C GLU A 134 22.32 -13.18 -12.27
N LYS A 135 21.65 -12.08 -12.56
CA LYS A 135 20.60 -11.46 -11.74
C LYS A 135 19.24 -11.79 -12.37
N PHE A 136 18.65 -12.89 -11.94
CA PHE A 136 17.48 -13.48 -12.57
C PHE A 136 16.22 -13.53 -11.70
N ILE A 137 16.32 -13.25 -10.40
CA ILE A 137 15.17 -13.29 -9.49
C ILE A 137 14.48 -11.93 -9.50
N LYS A 138 13.25 -11.89 -10.03
CA LYS A 138 12.36 -10.73 -10.12
C LYS A 138 11.09 -10.90 -9.28
N GLY A 139 10.92 -12.03 -8.60
CA GLY A 139 9.74 -12.32 -7.80
C GLY A 139 9.88 -13.65 -7.08
N GLY A 140 8.80 -14.08 -6.42
CA GLY A 140 8.72 -15.35 -5.72
C GLY A 140 8.84 -15.25 -4.21
N TYR A 141 8.47 -16.35 -3.56
CA TYR A 141 8.46 -16.55 -2.12
C TYR A 141 9.47 -17.64 -1.75
N PHE A 142 10.28 -17.39 -0.74
CA PHE A 142 11.42 -18.25 -0.40
C PHE A 142 11.42 -18.57 1.09
N LYS A 143 11.59 -19.86 1.42
CA LYS A 143 11.79 -20.32 2.79
C LYS A 143 13.19 -19.94 3.29
N THR A 144 14.19 -20.08 2.43
CA THR A 144 15.58 -19.66 2.69
C THR A 144 15.84 -18.35 1.96
N LYS A 145 16.44 -17.36 2.63
CA LYS A 145 16.75 -16.06 2.03
C LYS A 145 17.61 -16.24 0.78
N PRO A 146 17.16 -15.82 -0.40
CA PRO A 146 17.95 -15.94 -1.63
C PRO A 146 19.21 -15.08 -1.57
N TYR A 147 20.26 -15.53 -2.25
CA TYR A 147 21.50 -14.77 -2.33
C TYR A 147 21.28 -13.44 -3.06
N HIS A 148 21.75 -12.34 -2.46
CA HIS A 148 21.50 -10.99 -2.99
C HIS A 148 22.02 -10.81 -4.43
N GLY A 149 23.12 -11.49 -4.79
CA GLY A 149 23.71 -11.43 -6.12
C GLY A 149 22.82 -11.98 -7.23
N TYR A 150 21.78 -12.76 -6.92
CA TYR A 150 20.82 -13.29 -7.90
C TYR A 150 19.59 -12.39 -8.09
N ILE A 151 19.45 -11.36 -7.25
CA ILE A 151 18.30 -10.44 -7.31
C ILE A 151 18.50 -9.47 -8.46
N ALA A 152 17.51 -9.37 -9.34
CA ALA A 152 17.53 -8.48 -10.49
C ALA A 152 17.62 -7.00 -10.06
N ASP A 153 18.26 -6.17 -10.86
CA ASP A 153 18.41 -4.75 -10.58
C ASP A 153 17.04 -4.08 -10.44
N GLY A 154 16.90 -3.24 -9.41
CA GLY A 154 15.65 -2.59 -9.05
C GLY A 154 14.72 -3.43 -8.17
N TYR A 155 15.05 -4.70 -7.87
CA TYR A 155 14.28 -5.55 -6.97
C TYR A 155 14.94 -5.65 -5.59
N VAL A 156 14.14 -5.96 -4.57
CA VAL A 156 14.61 -6.12 -3.18
C VAL A 156 14.02 -7.37 -2.57
N ILE A 157 14.73 -7.91 -1.55
CA ILE A 157 14.19 -8.97 -0.69
C ILE A 157 13.49 -8.29 0.48
N THR A 158 12.22 -8.61 0.69
CA THR A 158 11.42 -8.11 1.82
C THR A 158 10.83 -9.27 2.62
N ASP A 159 10.28 -8.95 3.79
CA ASP A 159 9.46 -9.87 4.57
C ASP A 159 8.13 -10.13 3.82
N SER A 160 7.77 -11.39 3.66
CA SER A 160 6.54 -11.78 2.98
C SER A 160 5.29 -11.74 3.87
N GLY A 161 5.47 -11.78 5.19
CA GLY A 161 4.41 -12.01 6.17
C GLY A 161 3.98 -13.49 6.29
N ASP A 162 4.51 -14.39 5.45
CA ASP A 162 4.23 -15.84 5.50
C ASP A 162 5.31 -16.55 6.32
N THR A 163 4.90 -17.28 7.38
CA THR A 163 5.83 -18.01 8.25
C THR A 163 6.55 -19.17 7.56
N ASN A 164 5.93 -19.76 6.53
CA ASN A 164 6.54 -20.87 5.77
C ASN A 164 7.54 -20.37 4.73
N TYR A 165 7.29 -19.17 4.17
CA TYR A 165 8.12 -18.52 3.15
C TYR A 165 8.42 -17.07 3.56
N PRO A 166 9.24 -16.84 4.57
CA PRO A 166 9.41 -15.51 5.17
C PRO A 166 10.05 -14.47 4.25
N TYR A 167 10.63 -14.87 3.13
CA TYR A 167 11.28 -13.96 2.20
C TYR A 167 10.51 -13.86 0.89
N ARG A 168 10.31 -12.64 0.41
CA ARG A 168 9.70 -12.34 -0.90
C ARG A 168 10.62 -11.40 -1.67
N VAL A 169 10.70 -11.58 -2.99
CA VAL A 169 11.37 -10.64 -3.90
C VAL A 169 10.33 -9.79 -4.59
N VAL A 170 10.50 -8.47 -4.57
CA VAL A 170 9.56 -7.50 -5.12
C VAL A 170 10.29 -6.34 -5.80
N MET A 171 9.62 -5.68 -6.75
CA MET A 171 10.02 -4.36 -7.21
C MET A 171 9.40 -3.32 -6.29
N PRO A 172 10.19 -2.55 -5.52
CA PRO A 172 9.63 -1.55 -4.62
C PRO A 172 9.00 -0.39 -5.39
N HIS A 173 8.03 0.24 -4.76
CA HIS A 173 7.38 1.44 -5.24
C HIS A 173 7.94 2.68 -4.54
N THR A 174 8.17 3.77 -5.26
CA THR A 174 8.62 5.05 -4.67
C THR A 174 7.55 6.12 -4.85
N CYS A 175 7.20 6.78 -3.76
CA CYS A 175 6.18 7.82 -3.73
C CYS A 175 6.58 8.92 -2.75
N ASN A 176 6.62 10.18 -3.20
CA ASN A 176 6.99 11.34 -2.37
C ASN A 176 8.31 11.16 -1.62
N GLY A 177 9.32 10.54 -2.27
CA GLY A 177 10.63 10.29 -1.66
C GLY A 177 10.68 9.13 -0.66
N VAL A 178 9.57 8.44 -0.44
CA VAL A 178 9.51 7.23 0.40
C VAL A 178 9.50 5.98 -0.48
N THR A 179 10.33 5.00 -0.13
CA THR A 179 10.33 3.68 -0.77
C THR A 179 9.41 2.74 0.00
N TYR A 180 8.53 2.07 -0.73
CA TYR A 180 7.55 1.09 -0.26
C TYR A 180 7.92 -0.27 -0.83
N ASP A 181 8.20 -1.22 0.02
CA ASP A 181 8.72 -2.55 -0.35
C ASP A 181 7.78 -3.70 0.01
N LYS A 182 6.64 -3.40 0.65
CA LYS A 182 5.64 -4.40 1.04
C LYS A 182 4.39 -4.26 0.16
N PRO A 183 4.25 -5.05 -0.92
CA PRO A 183 3.05 -5.00 -1.75
C PRO A 183 1.84 -5.57 -1.00
N LEU A 184 0.71 -4.88 -1.16
CA LEU A 184 -0.63 -5.37 -0.80
C LEU A 184 -1.43 -5.60 -2.08
N ASP A 185 -1.99 -6.77 -2.21
CA ASP A 185 -2.83 -7.19 -3.33
C ASP A 185 -4.22 -7.61 -2.83
N SER A 186 -5.08 -8.09 -3.71
CA SER A 186 -6.45 -8.51 -3.38
C SER A 186 -6.54 -9.71 -2.43
N SER A 187 -5.43 -10.37 -2.11
CA SER A 187 -5.37 -11.41 -1.07
C SER A 187 -5.36 -10.83 0.35
N PHE A 188 -4.92 -9.58 0.52
CA PHE A 188 -5.01 -8.89 1.79
C PHE A 188 -6.47 -8.53 2.11
N LYS A 189 -7.01 -9.05 3.20
CA LYS A 189 -8.43 -8.92 3.57
C LYS A 189 -8.68 -8.06 4.81
N GLY A 190 -7.65 -7.43 5.35
CA GLY A 190 -7.70 -6.66 6.60
C GLY A 190 -6.90 -7.34 7.71
N GLY A 191 -7.11 -6.91 8.95
CA GLY A 191 -6.37 -7.36 10.12
C GLY A 191 -5.29 -6.37 10.54
N TYR A 192 -4.35 -6.82 11.37
CA TYR A 192 -3.26 -5.99 11.85
C TYR A 192 -2.17 -5.81 10.80
N LEU A 193 -1.76 -4.57 10.55
CA LEU A 193 -0.56 -4.23 9.82
C LEU A 193 0.58 -3.92 10.79
N ALA A 194 1.68 -4.65 10.66
CA ALA A 194 2.92 -4.34 11.36
C ALA A 194 3.56 -3.06 10.81
N SER A 195 4.48 -2.46 11.56
CA SER A 195 5.26 -1.30 11.07
C SER A 195 5.94 -1.62 9.75
N GLY A 196 5.88 -0.67 8.80
CA GLY A 196 6.48 -0.85 7.48
C GLY A 196 5.86 0.02 6.40
N ASN A 197 6.42 -0.09 5.21
CA ASN A 197 6.05 0.71 4.05
C ASN A 197 5.33 -0.17 3.02
N TYR A 198 4.03 -0.04 2.92
CA TYR A 198 3.15 -0.85 2.08
C TYR A 198 2.69 -0.07 0.85
N TYR A 199 2.52 -0.73 -0.28
CA TYR A 199 1.91 -0.13 -1.47
C TYR A 199 0.91 -1.09 -2.11
N LEU A 200 -0.14 -0.54 -2.73
CA LEU A 200 -1.13 -1.34 -3.40
C LEU A 200 -0.68 -1.69 -4.82
N THR A 201 -0.85 -2.95 -5.20
CA THR A 201 -0.63 -3.44 -6.56
C THR A 201 -1.94 -3.55 -7.34
N GLU A 202 -3.06 -3.66 -6.64
CA GLU A 202 -4.43 -3.73 -7.18
C GLU A 202 -5.44 -3.15 -6.20
N ASP A 203 -6.70 -3.00 -6.61
CA ASP A 203 -7.77 -2.60 -5.72
C ASP A 203 -8.05 -3.71 -4.69
N ILE A 204 -8.37 -3.34 -3.46
CA ILE A 204 -8.57 -4.27 -2.34
C ILE A 204 -9.98 -4.09 -1.77
N ASP A 205 -10.75 -5.17 -1.76
CA ASP A 205 -11.98 -5.27 -1.00
C ASP A 205 -11.72 -6.05 0.29
N LEU A 206 -11.86 -5.36 1.41
CA LEU A 206 -11.62 -5.91 2.73
C LEU A 206 -12.75 -6.84 3.17
N THR A 207 -12.44 -7.80 4.02
CA THR A 207 -13.42 -8.62 4.75
C THR A 207 -13.24 -8.52 6.27
N ASP A 208 -12.23 -7.80 6.74
CA ASP A 208 -12.00 -7.39 8.12
C ASP A 208 -11.40 -5.96 8.16
N THR A 209 -11.49 -5.31 9.30
CA THR A 209 -10.94 -3.99 9.56
C THR A 209 -9.41 -3.98 9.49
N ILE A 210 -8.82 -2.98 8.85
CA ILE A 210 -7.38 -2.69 8.99
C ILE A 210 -7.12 -2.12 10.38
N LYS A 211 -6.17 -2.68 11.10
CA LYS A 211 -5.82 -2.28 12.48
C LYS A 211 -4.35 -1.90 12.56
N ILE A 212 -4.08 -0.67 12.97
CA ILE A 212 -2.73 -0.16 13.24
C ILE A 212 -2.57 -0.13 14.76
N ALA A 213 -1.70 -0.97 15.31
CA ALA A 213 -1.50 -1.06 16.76
C ALA A 213 -0.81 0.18 17.33
N ALA A 214 -1.00 0.42 18.62
CA ALA A 214 -0.31 1.49 19.34
C ALA A 214 1.23 1.30 19.22
N GLY A 215 1.94 2.41 18.97
CA GLY A 215 3.38 2.41 18.76
C GLY A 215 3.85 1.91 17.39
N SER A 216 2.94 1.45 16.52
CA SER A 216 3.29 1.09 15.13
C SER A 216 3.42 2.34 14.26
N ASP A 217 4.38 2.33 13.32
CA ASP A 217 4.52 3.28 12.20
C ASP A 217 4.25 2.55 10.88
N VAL A 218 3.09 2.80 10.30
CA VAL A 218 2.64 2.18 9.07
C VAL A 218 2.50 3.24 7.98
N LYS A 219 3.14 3.01 6.84
CA LYS A 219 2.99 3.86 5.66
C LYS A 219 2.35 3.05 4.54
N ILE A 220 1.28 3.57 3.97
CA ILE A 220 0.57 2.95 2.85
C ILE A 220 0.55 3.93 1.68
N CYS A 221 1.06 3.51 0.53
CA CYS A 221 0.81 4.21 -0.73
C CYS A 221 -0.29 3.51 -1.50
N LEU A 222 -1.37 4.22 -1.79
CA LEU A 222 -2.47 3.69 -2.59
C LEU A 222 -2.07 3.43 -4.04
N ASN A 223 -1.03 4.09 -4.55
CA ASN A 223 -0.49 3.87 -5.90
C ASN A 223 -1.58 3.92 -7.01
N GLY A 224 -2.57 4.81 -6.84
CA GLY A 224 -3.71 4.93 -7.75
C GLY A 224 -4.78 3.84 -7.61
N LYS A 225 -4.66 2.97 -6.60
CA LYS A 225 -5.62 1.90 -6.27
C LYS A 225 -6.48 2.29 -5.08
N SER A 226 -7.57 1.57 -4.88
CA SER A 226 -8.51 1.84 -3.80
C SER A 226 -8.57 0.70 -2.79
N ILE A 227 -8.88 1.06 -1.55
CA ILE A 227 -9.28 0.11 -0.50
C ILE A 227 -10.75 0.37 -0.20
N SER A 228 -11.57 -0.66 -0.24
CA SER A 228 -13.03 -0.60 -0.04
C SER A 228 -13.48 -1.56 1.05
N GLU A 229 -14.71 -1.39 1.50
CA GLU A 229 -15.36 -2.17 2.56
C GLU A 229 -14.69 -2.01 3.94
N TYR A 230 -15.34 -2.37 5.04
CA TYR A 230 -14.83 -2.30 6.42
C TYR A 230 -14.16 -0.95 6.80
N TYR A 231 -13.31 -0.94 7.84
CA TYR A 231 -12.80 0.26 8.51
C TYR A 231 -11.28 0.29 8.57
N VAL A 232 -10.73 1.47 8.86
CA VAL A 232 -9.34 1.63 9.29
C VAL A 232 -9.33 2.16 10.71
N ASN A 233 -8.95 1.31 11.67
CA ASN A 233 -8.80 1.65 13.08
C ASN A 233 -7.31 1.91 13.37
N ASN A 234 -6.99 3.15 13.65
CA ASN A 234 -5.62 3.58 13.90
C ASN A 234 -5.40 3.90 15.38
N TYR A 235 -4.52 3.14 16.01
CA TYR A 235 -4.03 3.37 17.38
C TYR A 235 -2.55 3.79 17.40
N GLY A 236 -1.90 3.90 16.24
CA GLY A 236 -0.50 4.23 16.07
C GLY A 236 -0.28 5.41 15.13
N THR A 237 0.78 5.37 14.37
CA THR A 237 1.05 6.34 13.31
C THR A 237 0.73 5.72 11.94
N LEU A 238 -0.15 6.35 11.19
CA LEU A 238 -0.49 5.98 9.81
C LEU A 238 -0.14 7.14 8.87
N THR A 239 0.67 6.87 7.86
CA THR A 239 0.85 7.75 6.70
C THR A 239 0.14 7.15 5.50
N LEU A 240 -0.90 7.79 5.01
CA LEU A 240 -1.68 7.32 3.87
C LEU A 240 -1.45 8.23 2.67
N ASN A 241 -0.62 7.78 1.73
CA ASN A 241 -0.25 8.52 0.53
C ASN A 241 -0.92 7.98 -0.73
N ASN A 242 -1.07 8.84 -1.72
CA ASN A 242 -1.42 8.46 -3.08
C ASN A 242 -0.59 9.28 -4.06
N CYS A 243 0.31 8.66 -4.81
CA CYS A 243 1.16 9.33 -5.80
C CYS A 243 0.48 9.52 -7.15
N ASN A 244 -0.67 8.88 -7.38
CA ASN A 244 -1.52 9.10 -8.54
C ASN A 244 -2.81 9.76 -8.08
N ALA A 245 -2.80 11.09 -7.97
CA ALA A 245 -3.89 11.89 -7.42
C ALA A 245 -5.23 11.76 -8.18
N ALA A 246 -5.23 11.30 -9.44
CA ALA A 246 -6.44 11.17 -10.24
C ALA A 246 -7.29 9.95 -9.87
N ASN A 247 -6.67 8.91 -9.32
CA ASN A 247 -7.30 7.64 -9.01
C ASN A 247 -6.83 7.11 -7.64
N GLY A 248 -7.63 6.27 -7.04
CA GLY A 248 -7.28 5.62 -5.78
C GLY A 248 -7.71 6.40 -4.55
N LYS A 249 -8.54 5.75 -3.75
CA LYS A 249 -9.13 6.32 -2.53
C LYS A 249 -9.19 5.25 -1.44
N LEU A 250 -9.19 5.70 -0.20
CA LEU A 250 -9.70 4.90 0.89
C LEU A 250 -11.23 5.10 0.92
N ASN A 251 -12.00 4.14 0.40
CA ASN A 251 -13.46 4.16 0.36
C ASN A 251 -14.10 3.64 1.65
N ASN A 252 -13.38 3.76 2.75
CA ASN A 252 -13.76 3.31 4.08
C ASN A 252 -13.71 4.49 5.02
N TYR A 253 -14.40 4.42 6.16
CA TYR A 253 -14.12 5.46 7.12
C TYR A 253 -12.89 5.16 7.98
N TYR A 254 -12.21 6.23 8.31
CA TYR A 254 -11.06 6.25 9.18
C TYR A 254 -11.51 6.54 10.62
N HIS A 255 -10.97 5.79 11.56
CA HIS A 255 -11.16 6.04 12.98
C HIS A 255 -9.80 6.06 13.68
N GLY A 256 -9.44 7.22 14.24
CA GLY A 256 -8.24 7.41 15.04
C GLY A 256 -8.56 7.31 16.53
N TYR A 257 -7.78 6.52 17.26
CA TYR A 257 -7.98 6.27 18.70
C TYR A 257 -6.77 6.70 19.51
N ASN A 258 -7.00 7.29 20.68
CA ASN A 258 -5.97 7.68 21.65
C ASN A 258 -4.83 8.49 20.99
N ASP A 259 -3.58 8.15 21.22
CA ASP A 259 -2.41 8.88 20.71
C ASP A 259 -2.11 8.64 19.22
N SER A 260 -3.10 8.22 18.42
CA SER A 260 -2.91 7.96 17.01
C SER A 260 -2.62 9.22 16.19
N VAL A 261 -1.84 9.07 15.13
CA VAL A 261 -1.55 10.16 14.19
C VAL A 261 -1.84 9.72 12.76
N LEU A 262 -2.49 10.59 11.98
CA LEU A 262 -2.70 10.40 10.55
C LEU A 262 -1.98 11.47 9.75
N TYR A 263 -1.09 11.03 8.87
CA TYR A 263 -0.40 11.85 7.88
C TYR A 263 -0.80 11.46 6.44
N GLY A 264 -0.37 12.23 5.49
CA GLY A 264 -0.41 11.89 4.06
C GLY A 264 -1.28 12.80 3.23
N ASN A 265 -1.50 12.39 1.99
CA ASN A 265 -2.23 13.18 0.98
C ASN A 265 -3.36 12.39 0.29
N ALA A 266 -3.64 11.17 0.72
CA ALA A 266 -4.68 10.35 0.11
C ALA A 266 -6.08 10.89 0.41
N VAL A 267 -7.03 10.58 -0.47
CA VAL A 267 -8.45 10.90 -0.29
C VAL A 267 -9.13 9.79 0.52
N ILE A 268 -9.80 10.17 1.59
CA ILE A 268 -10.66 9.31 2.41
C ILE A 268 -12.11 9.64 2.03
N ASN A 269 -12.73 8.72 1.31
CA ASN A 269 -14.06 8.88 0.71
C ASN A 269 -15.01 7.85 1.31
N THR A 270 -15.59 8.16 2.43
CA THR A 270 -16.55 7.29 3.12
C THR A 270 -17.99 7.69 2.83
N THR A 271 -18.93 6.77 2.95
CA THR A 271 -20.38 7.06 2.83
C THR A 271 -21.00 7.51 4.16
N VAL A 272 -20.27 7.40 5.27
CA VAL A 272 -20.76 7.72 6.63
C VAL A 272 -20.07 8.98 7.17
N PHE A 273 -19.01 8.79 7.93
CA PHE A 273 -18.13 9.84 8.45
C PHE A 273 -16.82 9.21 8.93
N SER A 274 -15.75 10.01 8.98
CA SER A 274 -14.52 9.64 9.70
C SER A 274 -14.47 10.34 11.03
N SER A 275 -13.75 9.79 12.00
CA SER A 275 -13.67 10.35 13.34
C SER A 275 -12.32 10.12 14.00
N THR A 276 -12.09 10.91 15.05
CA THR A 276 -11.00 10.72 16.01
C THR A 276 -11.55 10.83 17.42
N GLU A 277 -10.93 10.14 18.36
CA GLU A 277 -11.19 10.23 19.80
C GLU A 277 -9.90 10.08 20.60
N GLY A 278 -9.95 10.39 21.88
CA GLY A 278 -8.78 10.47 22.74
C GLY A 278 -7.83 11.60 22.31
N THR A 279 -6.53 11.41 22.41
CA THR A 279 -5.49 12.39 22.06
C THR A 279 -5.00 12.27 20.61
N SER A 280 -5.85 11.78 19.72
CA SER A 280 -5.54 11.55 18.30
C SER A 280 -5.26 12.84 17.53
N LYS A 281 -4.37 12.77 16.51
CA LYS A 281 -4.01 13.90 15.66
C LYS A 281 -4.26 13.64 14.19
N ILE A 282 -4.85 14.60 13.52
CA ILE A 282 -4.95 14.63 12.05
C ILE A 282 -4.02 15.72 11.52
N SER A 283 -2.99 15.30 10.78
CA SER A 283 -1.98 16.18 10.19
C SER A 283 -1.94 16.12 8.66
N GLY A 284 -2.84 15.38 8.02
CA GLY A 284 -2.86 15.23 6.56
C GLY A 284 -4.15 14.62 6.04
N CYS A 285 -4.09 14.09 4.83
CA CYS A 285 -5.19 13.50 4.07
C CYS A 285 -6.30 14.48 3.67
N ILE A 286 -7.17 14.03 2.78
CA ILE A 286 -8.33 14.77 2.27
C ILE A 286 -9.60 13.98 2.65
N PHE A 287 -10.51 14.60 3.36
CA PHE A 287 -11.76 14.00 3.79
C PHE A 287 -12.91 14.54 2.92
N ASP A 288 -13.48 13.68 2.09
CA ASP A 288 -14.57 14.02 1.18
C ASP A 288 -15.96 13.99 1.83
N HIS A 289 -16.06 13.51 3.08
CA HIS A 289 -17.30 13.42 3.85
C HIS A 289 -17.17 14.05 5.23
N LYS A 290 -18.26 14.02 6.00
CA LYS A 290 -18.30 14.54 7.38
C LYS A 290 -17.17 13.96 8.21
N PHE A 291 -16.53 14.82 9.01
CA PHE A 291 -15.51 14.42 9.99
C PHE A 291 -15.94 14.81 11.42
N VAL A 292 -15.68 13.94 12.39
CA VAL A 292 -15.95 14.16 13.80
C VAL A 292 -14.62 14.15 14.57
N CYS A 293 -14.29 15.27 15.20
CA CYS A 293 -13.14 15.43 16.08
C CYS A 293 -13.65 15.46 17.53
N ALA A 294 -13.36 14.41 18.30
CA ALA A 294 -13.86 14.24 19.65
C ALA A 294 -12.75 13.98 20.69
N GLU A 295 -13.06 14.05 21.96
CA GLU A 295 -12.27 13.60 23.11
C GLU A 295 -10.79 14.05 23.12
N ASN A 296 -10.53 15.36 23.16
CA ASN A 296 -9.18 15.93 23.15
C ASN A 296 -8.37 15.68 21.86
N SER A 297 -9.00 15.24 20.77
CA SER A 297 -8.35 15.09 19.47
C SER A 297 -7.95 16.46 18.90
N GLU A 298 -6.93 16.46 18.06
CA GLU A 298 -6.41 17.69 17.46
C GLU A 298 -6.37 17.57 15.92
N ILE A 299 -6.93 18.55 15.22
CA ILE A 299 -6.72 18.75 13.79
C ILE A 299 -5.61 19.76 13.59
N THR A 300 -4.43 19.29 13.16
CA THR A 300 -3.25 20.13 12.89
C THR A 300 -3.05 20.38 11.40
N GLY A 301 -3.71 19.62 10.52
CA GLY A 301 -3.60 19.68 9.07
C GLY A 301 -4.69 18.90 8.36
N GLY A 302 -4.52 18.65 7.07
CA GLY A 302 -5.50 17.97 6.22
C GLY A 302 -6.49 18.91 5.55
N THR A 303 -7.31 18.36 4.64
CA THR A 303 -8.36 19.09 3.91
C THR A 303 -9.71 18.44 4.17
N PHE A 304 -10.69 19.21 4.57
CA PHE A 304 -12.03 18.76 4.92
C PHE A 304 -13.03 19.40 3.96
N ASN A 305 -13.50 18.63 2.97
CA ASN A 305 -14.38 19.13 1.92
C ASN A 305 -15.84 19.27 2.38
N GLN A 306 -16.22 18.57 3.47
CA GLN A 306 -17.54 18.61 4.07
C GLN A 306 -17.47 19.08 5.54
N MET A 307 -18.60 19.00 6.21
CA MET A 307 -18.74 19.47 7.59
C MET A 307 -17.79 18.77 8.56
N VAL A 308 -17.13 19.55 9.42
CA VAL A 308 -16.41 19.06 10.58
C VAL A 308 -17.21 19.39 11.83
N VAL A 309 -17.42 18.40 12.69
CA VAL A 309 -18.06 18.57 14.01
C VAL A 309 -17.03 18.32 15.09
N VAL A 310 -16.89 19.24 16.02
CA VAL A 310 -15.95 19.14 17.14
C VAL A 310 -16.73 18.92 18.43
N HIS A 311 -16.35 17.85 19.15
CA HIS A 311 -16.93 17.47 20.45
C HIS A 311 -15.85 17.41 21.55
N ASP A 312 -16.26 17.46 22.79
CA ASP A 312 -15.52 17.02 23.98
C ASP A 312 -14.03 17.41 24.01
N HIS A 313 -13.75 18.71 23.98
CA HIS A 313 -12.39 19.28 24.04
C HIS A 313 -11.53 19.04 22.77
N GLY A 314 -12.12 18.61 21.66
CA GLY A 314 -11.43 18.60 20.38
C GLY A 314 -10.94 19.99 19.99
N VAL A 315 -9.81 20.11 19.28
CA VAL A 315 -9.18 21.39 18.93
C VAL A 315 -8.78 21.42 17.45
N ILE A 316 -8.95 22.56 16.81
CA ILE A 316 -8.45 22.84 15.48
C ILE A 316 -7.30 23.83 15.57
N THR A 317 -6.09 23.41 15.22
CA THR A 317 -4.88 24.24 15.17
C THR A 317 -4.36 24.47 13.74
N GLY A 318 -4.88 23.72 12.75
CA GLY A 318 -4.51 23.86 11.34
C GLY A 318 -5.52 23.17 10.42
N GLY A 319 -5.17 23.05 9.13
CA GLY A 319 -5.99 22.41 8.10
C GLY A 319 -6.78 23.37 7.21
N TYR A 320 -7.41 22.81 6.18
CA TYR A 320 -8.21 23.52 5.18
C TYR A 320 -9.65 23.03 5.23
N PHE A 321 -10.61 23.93 5.46
CA PHE A 321 -12.03 23.61 5.67
C PHE A 321 -12.87 24.16 4.53
N GLY A 322 -13.25 23.30 3.60
CA GLY A 322 -14.16 23.58 2.50
C GLY A 322 -15.63 23.58 2.92
N GLY A 323 -15.98 22.74 3.90
CA GLY A 323 -17.29 22.69 4.55
C GLY A 323 -17.38 23.57 5.80
N THR A 324 -18.51 23.51 6.49
CA THR A 324 -18.73 24.22 7.75
C THR A 324 -18.05 23.53 8.91
N VAL A 325 -17.62 24.30 9.90
CA VAL A 325 -17.18 23.78 11.20
C VAL A 325 -18.30 24.06 12.22
N ALA A 326 -18.75 23.03 12.91
CA ALA A 326 -19.83 23.08 13.88
C ALA A 326 -19.37 22.63 15.27
N ASN A 327 -20.00 23.20 16.28
CA ASN A 327 -19.83 22.78 17.68
C ASN A 327 -20.82 21.65 18.00
N GLY A 328 -20.30 20.52 18.50
CA GLY A 328 -21.15 19.44 19.02
C GLY A 328 -21.52 19.60 20.49
N THR A 329 -20.62 20.07 21.34
CA THR A 329 -20.83 20.14 22.81
C THR A 329 -20.06 21.24 23.55
N VAL A 330 -19.09 21.91 22.96
CA VAL A 330 -18.17 22.82 23.69
C VAL A 330 -17.67 24.00 22.85
N GLY A 331 -17.75 25.15 23.44
CA GLY A 331 -17.27 26.48 23.19
C GLY A 331 -16.20 26.75 22.11
N LYS A 332 -15.17 27.46 22.56
CA LYS A 332 -14.12 28.04 21.68
C LYS A 332 -12.96 27.08 21.48
N PHE A 333 -12.85 26.50 20.28
CA PHE A 333 -11.87 25.45 19.99
C PHE A 333 -11.01 25.71 18.76
N ILE A 334 -11.29 26.75 17.95
CA ILE A 334 -10.52 27.05 16.74
C ILE A 334 -9.36 27.96 17.11
N LYS A 335 -8.13 27.45 16.96
CA LYS A 335 -6.86 28.13 17.18
C LYS A 335 -6.04 28.32 15.91
N GLY A 336 -6.52 27.82 14.76
CA GLY A 336 -5.81 27.90 13.48
C GLY A 336 -6.65 27.37 12.34
N GLY A 337 -6.06 27.29 11.14
CA GLY A 337 -6.70 26.74 9.95
C GLY A 337 -7.16 27.79 8.96
N TYR A 338 -7.48 27.29 7.77
CA TYR A 338 -7.94 28.06 6.60
C TYR A 338 -9.37 27.66 6.26
N PHE A 339 -10.27 28.63 6.05
CA PHE A 339 -11.70 28.39 5.89
C PHE A 339 -12.23 29.03 4.60
N LYS A 340 -13.03 28.27 3.88
CA LYS A 340 -13.75 28.76 2.70
C LYS A 340 -14.90 29.69 3.11
N THR A 341 -15.62 29.33 4.17
CA THR A 341 -16.68 30.14 4.77
C THR A 341 -16.19 30.68 6.10
N LYS A 342 -16.44 31.95 6.42
CA LYS A 342 -16.07 32.53 7.70
C LYS A 342 -16.62 31.67 8.84
N PRO A 343 -15.77 31.14 9.74
CA PRO A 343 -16.26 30.42 10.93
C PRO A 343 -16.99 31.36 11.87
N ASP A 344 -17.87 30.81 12.70
CA ASP A 344 -18.57 31.57 13.74
C ASP A 344 -17.56 32.11 14.77
N ASP A 345 -17.65 33.40 15.07
CA ASP A 345 -16.77 34.07 16.06
C ASP A 345 -16.84 33.41 17.45
N ASN A 346 -17.98 32.77 17.79
CA ASN A 346 -18.15 32.03 19.05
C ASN A 346 -17.34 30.75 19.14
N LEU A 347 -16.81 30.24 18.04
CA LEU A 347 -15.96 29.04 17.97
C LEU A 347 -14.46 29.36 18.07
N ILE A 348 -14.11 30.64 17.93
CA ILE A 348 -12.71 31.10 17.97
C ILE A 348 -12.19 31.12 19.38
N ALA A 349 -11.07 30.47 19.64
CA ALA A 349 -10.45 30.42 20.96
C ALA A 349 -9.99 31.82 21.43
N ASP A 350 -10.00 32.04 22.75
CA ASP A 350 -9.52 33.28 23.32
C ASP A 350 -8.03 33.49 22.97
N GLY A 351 -7.67 34.72 22.58
CA GLY A 351 -6.34 35.05 22.08
C GLY A 351 -6.13 34.72 20.59
N TYR A 352 -7.20 34.42 19.86
CA TYR A 352 -7.16 34.19 18.40
C TYR A 352 -8.17 35.09 17.67
N ALA A 353 -7.95 35.36 16.40
CA ALA A 353 -8.82 36.16 15.57
C ALA A 353 -8.92 35.60 14.15
N ILE A 354 -10.03 35.91 13.47
CA ILE A 354 -10.22 35.63 12.04
C ILE A 354 -9.64 36.78 11.24
N THR A 355 -8.78 36.45 10.29
CA THR A 355 -8.19 37.43 9.36
C THR A 355 -8.28 36.95 7.92
N ALA A 356 -7.97 37.83 6.95
CA ALA A 356 -7.86 37.45 5.56
C ALA A 356 -6.64 36.53 5.36
N SER A 357 -6.81 35.45 4.62
CA SER A 357 -5.75 34.49 4.38
C SER A 357 -4.84 34.83 3.18
N GLY A 358 -5.32 35.66 2.27
CA GLY A 358 -4.71 35.89 0.94
C GLY A 358 -4.97 34.75 -0.06
N ASN A 359 -5.59 33.65 0.34
CA ASN A 359 -5.93 32.51 -0.50
C ASN A 359 -7.38 32.63 -1.01
N SER A 360 -7.58 32.69 -2.32
CA SER A 360 -8.92 32.87 -2.92
C SER A 360 -9.87 31.70 -2.65
N ASN A 361 -9.35 30.47 -2.50
CA ASN A 361 -10.16 29.29 -2.22
C ASN A 361 -10.56 29.18 -0.73
N TYR A 362 -9.75 29.74 0.16
CA TYR A 362 -9.95 29.76 1.62
C TYR A 362 -9.69 31.18 2.15
N PRO A 363 -10.58 32.13 1.91
CA PRO A 363 -10.33 33.55 2.16
C PRO A 363 -10.14 33.91 3.65
N TYR A 364 -10.51 33.03 4.55
CA TYR A 364 -10.41 33.26 6.00
C TYR A 364 -9.35 32.35 6.61
N LYS A 365 -8.53 32.86 7.53
CA LYS A 365 -7.68 32.09 8.41
C LYS A 365 -7.83 32.53 9.86
N VAL A 366 -7.58 31.63 10.78
CA VAL A 366 -7.52 31.93 12.21
C VAL A 366 -6.06 31.99 12.64
N VAL A 367 -5.69 33.03 13.38
CA VAL A 367 -4.32 33.31 13.84
C VAL A 367 -4.34 33.70 15.30
N ALA A 368 -3.23 33.47 16.02
CA ALA A 368 -3.04 34.02 17.34
C ALA A 368 -3.02 35.55 17.27
N THR A 369 -3.49 36.23 18.30
CA THR A 369 -3.39 37.68 18.41
C THR A 369 -2.27 38.06 19.37
N HIS A 370 -1.64 39.19 19.11
CA HIS A 370 -0.67 39.80 19.99
C HIS A 370 -1.26 41.09 20.56
N SER A 371 -1.12 41.34 21.85
CA SER A 371 -1.58 42.57 22.50
C SER A 371 -0.38 43.35 23.05
N CYS A 372 -0.28 44.60 22.67
CA CYS A 372 0.76 45.51 23.14
C CYS A 372 0.14 46.90 23.41
N ASN A 373 0.35 47.44 24.59
CA ASN A 373 -0.16 48.76 25.00
C ASN A 373 -1.67 48.95 24.76
N GLY A 374 -2.47 47.91 25.03
CA GLY A 374 -3.93 47.93 24.89
C GLY A 374 -4.43 47.81 23.44
N VAL A 375 -3.53 47.65 22.46
CA VAL A 375 -3.86 47.39 21.05
C VAL A 375 -3.70 45.91 20.75
N THR A 376 -4.72 45.32 20.13
CA THR A 376 -4.64 43.94 19.65
C THR A 376 -4.16 43.94 18.20
N TYR A 377 -3.19 43.08 17.94
CA TYR A 377 -2.59 42.87 16.61
C TYR A 377 -2.96 41.45 16.11
N ASP A 378 -3.56 41.36 14.95
CA ASP A 378 -4.15 40.13 14.41
C ASP A 378 -3.54 39.71 13.05
N LYS A 379 -2.58 40.49 12.54
CA LYS A 379 -1.90 40.21 11.27
C LYS A 379 -0.43 39.87 11.48
N PRO A 380 -0.09 38.58 11.61
CA PRO A 380 1.31 38.18 11.76
C PRO A 380 2.12 38.44 10.48
N LEU A 381 3.34 38.88 10.65
CA LEU A 381 4.38 38.92 9.63
C LEU A 381 5.50 37.98 10.07
N ASP A 382 5.86 37.06 9.22
CA ASP A 382 6.92 36.06 9.40
C ASP A 382 8.05 36.22 8.39
N SER A 383 9.04 35.36 8.39
CA SER A 383 10.20 35.41 7.50
C SER A 383 9.86 35.26 6.02
N SER A 384 8.64 34.86 5.65
CA SER A 384 8.16 34.83 4.27
C SER A 384 7.83 36.23 3.73
N PHE A 385 7.56 37.19 4.63
CA PHE A 385 7.33 38.58 4.22
C PHE A 385 8.65 39.25 3.87
N LYS A 386 8.83 39.59 2.60
CA LYS A 386 10.06 40.18 2.07
C LYS A 386 9.98 41.69 1.74
N GLY A 387 8.87 42.31 2.12
CA GLY A 387 8.52 43.71 1.80
C GLY A 387 7.28 43.77 0.92
N GLY A 388 6.92 44.94 0.43
CA GLY A 388 5.74 45.22 -0.36
C GLY A 388 4.72 46.11 0.35
N THR A 389 3.49 46.19 -0.17
CA THR A 389 2.45 47.09 0.34
C THR A 389 1.64 46.44 1.46
N LEU A 390 1.61 47.03 2.64
CA LEU A 390 0.73 46.67 3.74
C LEU A 390 -0.60 47.41 3.59
N ALA A 391 -1.71 46.66 3.63
CA ALA A 391 -3.04 47.21 3.72
C ALA A 391 -3.34 47.68 5.14
N SER A 392 -4.49 48.35 5.36
CA SER A 392 -4.92 48.75 6.70
C SER A 392 -5.05 47.54 7.65
N GLY A 393 -4.52 47.68 8.84
CA GLY A 393 -4.59 46.63 9.88
C GLY A 393 -3.49 46.69 10.93
N ASN A 394 -3.59 45.85 11.94
CA ASN A 394 -2.66 45.77 13.05
C ASN A 394 -1.71 44.59 12.81
N TYR A 395 -0.45 44.88 12.54
CA TYR A 395 0.56 43.87 12.21
C TYR A 395 1.52 43.65 13.38
N TYR A 396 1.98 42.41 13.56
CA TYR A 396 3.03 42.07 14.53
C TYR A 396 4.02 41.08 13.92
N LEU A 397 5.26 41.13 14.38
CA LEU A 397 6.29 40.18 13.95
C LEU A 397 6.20 38.92 14.80
N THR A 398 6.29 37.76 14.14
CA THR A 398 6.37 36.46 14.79
C THR A 398 7.81 35.94 14.87
N GLU A 399 8.70 36.52 14.05
CA GLU A 399 10.14 36.23 13.97
C GLU A 399 10.88 37.40 13.34
N ASP A 400 12.20 37.37 13.34
CA ASP A 400 13.02 38.35 12.63
C ASP A 400 12.80 38.24 11.12
N ILE A 401 12.65 39.37 10.46
CA ILE A 401 12.36 39.45 9.02
C ILE A 401 13.49 40.18 8.29
N ASP A 402 14.10 39.50 7.31
CA ASP A 402 15.01 40.10 6.35
C ASP A 402 14.25 40.61 5.13
N LEU A 403 14.14 41.91 4.98
CA LEU A 403 13.46 42.53 3.87
C LEU A 403 14.35 42.56 2.62
N THR A 404 13.77 42.17 1.48
CA THR A 404 14.39 42.29 0.15
C THR A 404 13.71 43.37 -0.70
N ASP A 405 12.58 43.94 -0.24
CA ASP A 405 11.89 45.08 -0.83
C ASP A 405 11.41 46.04 0.26
N THR A 406 11.07 47.26 -0.13
CA THR A 406 10.58 48.31 0.75
C THR A 406 9.18 48.00 1.29
N ILE A 407 8.92 48.26 2.58
CA ILE A 407 7.58 48.28 3.11
C ILE A 407 6.88 49.59 2.67
N LYS A 408 5.72 49.46 2.05
CA LYS A 408 4.86 50.57 1.62
C LYS A 408 3.57 50.50 2.37
N ILE A 409 3.11 51.62 2.88
CA ILE A 409 1.80 51.75 3.50
C ILE A 409 0.82 52.25 2.43
N ALA A 410 -0.28 51.54 2.22
CA ALA A 410 -1.29 51.92 1.24
C ALA A 410 -1.91 53.27 1.61
N ALA A 411 -2.19 54.11 0.60
CA ALA A 411 -2.85 55.39 0.84
C ALA A 411 -4.26 55.18 1.45
N GLY A 412 -4.56 55.86 2.52
CA GLY A 412 -5.82 55.72 3.26
C GLY A 412 -5.84 54.56 4.27
N SER A 413 -4.68 53.99 4.59
CA SER A 413 -4.53 52.95 5.60
C SER A 413 -4.45 53.53 7.01
#